data_3295c1cb84b0b97d332be9da8ecf58f8
#
_entry.id   3295c1cb84b0b97d332be9da8ecf58f8
#
_cell.length_a   1.000
_cell.length_b   1.000
_cell.length_c   1.000
_cell.angle_alpha   90.00
_cell.angle_beta   90.00
_cell.angle_gamma   90.00
#
_symmetry.space_group_name_H-M   'P 1'
#
loop_
_entity.id
_entity.type
_entity.pdbx_description
1 polymer ?
#
loop_
_entity_poly.entity_id
_entity_poly.type
_entity_poly.pdbx_seq_one_letter_code
_entity_poly.pdbx_strand_id
1 'polypeptide(L)'
;MNETLSSSKPRWGEPFRAPGAKFDTCRMFENDFLEKYSRIHPATPFVVYVPLVLFMLWRSWTRHELAIASMAGLFACGVLAWTVTEYCLHRWVFHWVNETSWGKRVHFMLHGVHHDFPNDKDRLVMPLLTSVPFAVIFWTLFRVTLGTTLAEPMFAGMALGYLCYDGTHYAVHHFKQTSRIGRFLKRHHMLHHHADHDGGFGVSSPLWDIVFRTMPSIKKLAATQAKPRQAD
;
A
#
# COMPACT_ATOMS: atom_id res chain seq x y z
N MET A 1 20.79 18.39 37.68
CA MET A 1 19.37 18.00 37.62
C MET A 1 19.28 16.89 36.56
N ASN A 2 19.31 15.63 37.02
CA ASN A 2 19.14 14.47 36.12
C ASN A 2 17.64 14.31 35.85
N GLU A 3 17.20 14.67 34.68
CA GLU A 3 15.88 14.22 34.17
C GLU A 3 16.02 12.72 33.95
N THR A 4 15.46 11.94 34.87
CA THR A 4 15.18 10.53 34.66
C THR A 4 14.22 10.40 33.49
N LEU A 5 14.74 10.06 32.32
CA LEU A 5 13.95 9.67 31.16
C LEU A 5 13.00 8.55 31.62
N SER A 6 11.73 8.89 31.73
CA SER A 6 10.65 7.94 32.01
C SER A 6 10.74 6.79 31.01
N SER A 7 11.01 5.59 31.50
CA SER A 7 11.11 4.35 30.71
C SER A 7 9.73 3.80 30.27
N SER A 8 8.70 4.65 30.27
CA SER A 8 7.37 4.24 29.80
C SER A 8 7.37 4.10 28.29
N LYS A 9 6.90 2.93 27.80
CA LYS A 9 6.69 2.72 26.36
C LYS A 9 5.75 3.80 25.84
N PRO A 10 5.98 4.32 24.60
CA PRO A 10 5.04 5.25 23.96
C PRO A 10 3.63 4.68 23.94
N ARG A 11 2.63 5.52 24.14
CA ARG A 11 1.23 5.11 24.02
C ARG A 11 0.86 4.86 22.56
N TRP A 12 -0.24 4.16 22.34
CA TRP A 12 -0.78 3.92 21.00
C TRP A 12 -0.99 5.25 20.24
N GLY A 13 -0.46 5.34 19.02
CA GLY A 13 -0.60 6.51 18.14
C GLY A 13 0.24 7.73 18.53
N GLU A 14 0.86 7.75 19.71
CA GLU A 14 1.74 8.86 20.11
C GLU A 14 3.03 8.86 19.28
N PRO A 15 3.39 10.00 18.65
CA PRO A 15 4.63 10.12 17.91
C PRO A 15 5.82 10.02 18.88
N PHE A 16 6.84 9.27 18.48
CA PHE A 16 8.11 9.24 19.16
C PHE A 16 9.25 9.08 18.15
N ARG A 17 10.45 9.46 18.56
CA ARG A 17 11.65 9.22 17.77
C ARG A 17 12.53 8.20 18.46
N ALA A 18 12.75 7.06 17.81
CA ALA A 18 13.67 6.05 18.32
C ALA A 18 15.11 6.59 18.36
N PRO A 19 15.96 6.18 19.32
CA PRO A 19 17.35 6.58 19.35
C PRO A 19 18.05 6.34 18.02
N GLY A 20 18.66 7.37 17.43
CA GLY A 20 19.34 7.29 16.13
C GLY A 20 18.41 7.35 14.90
N ALA A 21 17.10 7.39 15.09
CA ALA A 21 16.17 7.53 13.96
C ALA A 21 16.15 8.97 13.43
N LYS A 22 16.03 9.09 12.09
CA LYS A 22 15.97 10.39 11.40
C LYS A 22 14.58 11.02 11.45
N PHE A 23 13.54 10.20 11.50
CA PHE A 23 12.13 10.61 11.42
C PHE A 23 11.34 10.06 12.61
N ASP A 24 10.22 10.69 12.89
CA ASP A 24 9.29 10.25 13.89
C ASP A 24 8.51 9.02 13.39
N THR A 25 8.05 8.23 14.33
CA THR A 25 7.21 7.04 14.16
C THR A 25 6.21 6.99 15.31
N CYS A 26 5.36 5.97 15.35
CA CYS A 26 4.46 5.75 16.48
C CYS A 26 4.41 4.27 16.88
N ARG A 27 3.84 3.99 18.04
CA ARG A 27 3.48 2.64 18.46
C ARG A 27 2.04 2.32 18.02
N MET A 28 1.85 1.25 17.23
CA MET A 28 0.54 0.83 16.72
C MET A 28 -0.17 -0.19 17.61
N PHE A 29 0.57 -0.99 18.36
CA PHE A 29 0.03 -2.05 19.19
C PHE A 29 0.61 -2.03 20.61
N GLU A 30 -0.24 -2.20 21.61
CA GLU A 30 0.21 -2.36 23.01
C GLU A 30 0.97 -3.68 23.19
N ASN A 31 0.58 -4.72 22.46
CA ASN A 31 1.25 -6.01 22.45
C ASN A 31 2.56 -5.92 21.65
N ASP A 32 3.70 -6.23 22.31
CA ASP A 32 5.03 -6.15 21.71
C ASP A 32 5.23 -7.09 20.51
N PHE A 33 4.55 -8.24 20.51
CA PHE A 33 4.59 -9.17 19.38
C PHE A 33 3.92 -8.56 18.15
N LEU A 34 2.70 -8.04 18.29
CA LEU A 34 1.99 -7.38 17.18
C LEU A 34 2.75 -6.13 16.72
N GLU A 35 3.28 -5.33 17.64
CA GLU A 35 4.08 -4.15 17.31
C GLU A 35 5.32 -4.52 16.50
N LYS A 36 6.04 -5.58 16.88
CA LYS A 36 7.20 -6.08 16.14
C LYS A 36 6.84 -6.47 14.69
N TYR A 37 5.73 -7.18 14.50
CA TYR A 37 5.31 -7.67 13.19
C TYR A 37 4.49 -6.65 12.37
N SER A 38 4.15 -5.50 12.95
CA SER A 38 3.61 -4.36 12.20
C SER A 38 4.68 -3.56 11.45
N ARG A 39 5.96 -3.83 11.75
CA ARG A 39 7.12 -3.22 11.09
C ARG A 39 7.80 -4.28 10.24
N ILE A 40 7.96 -4.01 8.97
CA ILE A 40 8.63 -4.95 8.07
C ILE A 40 9.67 -4.23 7.21
N HIS A 41 10.74 -4.95 6.90
CA HIS A 41 11.74 -4.45 5.97
C HIS A 41 11.10 -4.31 4.56
N PRO A 42 11.33 -3.21 3.83
CA PRO A 42 10.69 -2.96 2.53
C PRO A 42 11.01 -4.01 1.45
N ALA A 43 12.06 -4.80 1.60
CA ALA A 43 12.36 -5.92 0.70
C ALA A 43 11.51 -7.18 1.00
N THR A 44 10.82 -7.26 2.15
CA THR A 44 10.10 -8.48 2.56
C THR A 44 9.05 -8.94 1.55
N PRO A 45 8.17 -8.08 0.99
CA PRO A 45 7.22 -8.50 -0.04
C PRO A 45 7.91 -9.11 -1.26
N PHE A 46 9.03 -8.52 -1.70
CA PHE A 46 9.77 -9.02 -2.86
C PHE A 46 10.39 -10.39 -2.59
N VAL A 47 10.98 -10.61 -1.42
CA VAL A 47 11.58 -11.90 -1.02
C VAL A 47 10.52 -13.02 -1.01
N VAL A 48 9.27 -12.70 -0.63
CA VAL A 48 8.18 -13.67 -0.56
C VAL A 48 7.50 -13.88 -1.91
N TYR A 49 7.12 -12.80 -2.58
CA TYR A 49 6.25 -12.91 -3.76
C TYR A 49 7.00 -13.10 -5.08
N VAL A 50 8.26 -12.67 -5.22
CA VAL A 50 9.03 -12.93 -6.46
C VAL A 50 9.23 -14.43 -6.70
N PRO A 51 9.69 -15.24 -5.71
CA PRO A 51 9.78 -16.69 -5.89
C PRO A 51 8.43 -17.33 -6.20
N LEU A 52 7.34 -16.86 -5.58
CA LEU A 52 5.98 -17.35 -5.84
C LEU A 52 5.54 -17.09 -7.29
N VAL A 53 5.74 -15.87 -7.79
CA VAL A 53 5.46 -15.49 -9.18
C VAL A 53 6.23 -16.39 -10.16
N LEU A 54 7.53 -16.54 -9.95
CA LEU A 54 8.37 -17.37 -10.80
C LEU A 54 7.94 -18.85 -10.75
N PHE A 55 7.62 -19.37 -9.59
CA PHE A 55 7.14 -20.73 -9.40
C PHE A 55 5.82 -20.99 -10.14
N MET A 56 4.85 -20.07 -10.04
CA MET A 56 3.55 -20.19 -10.72
C MET A 56 3.70 -20.14 -12.25
N LEU A 57 4.55 -19.24 -12.77
CA LEU A 57 4.81 -19.17 -14.20
C LEU A 57 5.55 -20.43 -14.71
N TRP A 58 6.53 -20.93 -13.95
CA TRP A 58 7.21 -22.19 -14.26
C TRP A 58 6.23 -23.36 -14.30
N ARG A 59 5.32 -23.48 -13.31
CA ARG A 59 4.29 -24.53 -13.30
C ARG A 59 3.31 -24.39 -14.46
N SER A 60 2.87 -23.18 -14.77
CA SER A 60 1.98 -22.93 -15.90
C SER A 60 2.58 -23.40 -17.21
N TRP A 61 3.87 -23.24 -17.38
CA TRP A 61 4.57 -23.71 -18.58
C TRP A 61 4.82 -25.22 -18.57
N THR A 62 5.33 -25.78 -17.46
CA THR A 62 5.83 -27.17 -17.43
C THR A 62 4.77 -28.21 -17.05
N ARG A 63 3.74 -27.83 -16.29
CA ARG A 63 2.70 -28.74 -15.80
C ARG A 63 1.37 -28.58 -16.51
N HIS A 64 1.06 -27.38 -16.94
CA HIS A 64 -0.21 -27.09 -17.62
C HIS A 64 -0.02 -26.93 -19.13
N GLU A 65 1.21 -26.96 -19.63
CA GLU A 65 1.55 -26.86 -21.05
C GLU A 65 0.87 -25.67 -21.76
N LEU A 66 0.67 -24.58 -21.01
CA LEU A 66 0.03 -23.40 -21.56
C LEU A 66 0.90 -22.74 -22.63
N ALA A 67 0.32 -22.38 -23.75
CA ALA A 67 1.00 -21.57 -24.76
C ALA A 67 1.48 -20.24 -24.16
N ILE A 68 2.68 -19.82 -24.53
CA ILE A 68 3.30 -18.57 -24.00
C ILE A 68 2.38 -17.36 -24.20
N ALA A 69 1.69 -17.26 -25.34
CA ALA A 69 0.76 -16.18 -25.61
C ALA A 69 -0.42 -16.16 -24.60
N SER A 70 -0.97 -17.34 -24.26
CA SER A 70 -2.04 -17.46 -23.25
C SER A 70 -1.55 -17.09 -21.85
N MET A 71 -0.35 -17.56 -21.49
CA MET A 71 0.28 -17.20 -20.21
C MET A 71 0.50 -15.68 -20.13
N ALA A 72 1.06 -15.06 -21.17
CA ALA A 72 1.32 -13.63 -21.22
C ALA A 72 0.00 -12.81 -21.14
N GLY A 73 -1.06 -13.26 -21.83
CA GLY A 73 -2.38 -12.62 -21.78
C GLY A 73 -2.99 -12.69 -20.37
N LEU A 74 -2.99 -13.88 -19.75
CA LEU A 74 -3.50 -14.06 -18.39
C LEU A 74 -2.68 -13.28 -17.35
N PHE A 75 -1.37 -13.27 -17.51
CA PHE A 75 -0.48 -12.47 -16.67
C PHE A 75 -0.78 -10.97 -16.78
N ALA A 76 -0.94 -10.45 -17.99
CA ALA A 76 -1.32 -9.05 -18.22
C ALA A 76 -2.70 -8.73 -17.62
N CYS A 77 -3.69 -9.63 -17.75
CA CYS A 77 -4.98 -9.52 -17.08
C CYS A 77 -4.82 -9.47 -15.54
N GLY A 78 -3.92 -10.27 -14.98
CA GLY A 78 -3.61 -10.24 -13.55
C GLY A 78 -3.01 -8.89 -13.10
N VAL A 79 -2.05 -8.35 -13.85
CA VAL A 79 -1.50 -7.01 -13.59
C VAL A 79 -2.61 -5.95 -13.66
N LEU A 80 -3.48 -6.00 -14.67
CA LEU A 80 -4.61 -5.07 -14.78
C LEU A 80 -5.59 -5.24 -13.62
N ALA A 81 -5.90 -6.48 -13.21
CA ALA A 81 -6.74 -6.76 -12.05
C ALA A 81 -6.16 -6.15 -10.76
N TRP A 82 -4.82 -6.19 -10.59
CA TRP A 82 -4.19 -5.49 -9.47
C TRP A 82 -4.42 -3.99 -9.54
N THR A 83 -4.24 -3.33 -10.68
CA THR A 83 -4.41 -1.87 -10.75
C THR A 83 -5.82 -1.42 -10.33
N VAL A 84 -6.87 -2.20 -10.70
CA VAL A 84 -8.25 -1.99 -10.22
C VAL A 84 -8.31 -2.20 -8.70
N THR A 85 -7.73 -3.30 -8.23
CA THR A 85 -7.72 -3.67 -6.81
C THR A 85 -7.02 -2.60 -5.97
N GLU A 86 -5.84 -2.13 -6.39
CA GLU A 86 -5.08 -1.04 -5.77
C GLU A 86 -5.98 0.20 -5.59
N TYR A 87 -6.60 0.64 -6.67
CA TYR A 87 -7.49 1.80 -6.65
C TYR A 87 -8.68 1.61 -5.71
N CYS A 88 -9.35 0.45 -5.77
CA CYS A 88 -10.51 0.14 -4.94
C CYS A 88 -10.14 0.02 -3.46
N LEU A 89 -9.04 -0.69 -3.14
CA LEU A 89 -8.56 -0.81 -1.78
C LEU A 89 -8.15 0.55 -1.22
N HIS A 90 -7.38 1.33 -1.97
CA HIS A 90 -6.92 2.65 -1.53
C HIS A 90 -8.12 3.58 -1.27
N ARG A 91 -9.04 3.69 -2.23
CA ARG A 91 -10.18 4.61 -2.14
C ARG A 91 -11.20 4.20 -1.09
N TRP A 92 -11.60 2.93 -1.05
CA TRP A 92 -12.78 2.50 -0.29
C TRP A 92 -12.47 1.70 0.97
N VAL A 93 -11.26 1.17 1.10
CA VAL A 93 -10.86 0.41 2.29
C VAL A 93 -9.86 1.20 3.13
N PHE A 94 -8.79 1.72 2.52
CA PHE A 94 -7.74 2.42 3.25
C PHE A 94 -8.17 3.82 3.69
N HIS A 95 -8.95 4.52 2.87
CA HIS A 95 -9.55 5.81 3.20
C HIS A 95 -10.95 5.71 3.82
N TRP A 96 -11.41 4.50 4.16
CA TRP A 96 -12.67 4.35 4.89
C TRP A 96 -12.52 4.83 6.32
N VAL A 97 -13.17 5.95 6.63
CA VAL A 97 -13.20 6.55 7.97
C VAL A 97 -14.59 6.37 8.54
N ASN A 98 -14.65 5.70 9.69
CA ASN A 98 -15.87 5.62 10.50
C ASN A 98 -15.64 6.38 11.80
N GLU A 99 -16.62 7.18 12.24
CA GLU A 99 -16.52 8.05 13.41
C GLU A 99 -16.43 7.30 14.74
N THR A 100 -16.72 5.99 14.76
CA THR A 100 -16.56 5.17 15.97
C THR A 100 -15.07 5.01 16.34
N SER A 101 -14.79 4.84 17.63
CA SER A 101 -13.41 4.60 18.12
C SER A 101 -12.76 3.40 17.44
N TRP A 102 -13.54 2.35 17.14
CA TRP A 102 -13.07 1.18 16.41
C TRP A 102 -12.73 1.52 14.95
N GLY A 103 -13.63 2.24 14.27
CA GLY A 103 -13.42 2.62 12.86
C GLY A 103 -12.16 3.49 12.69
N LYS A 104 -11.96 4.47 13.56
CA LYS A 104 -10.74 5.30 13.57
C LYS A 104 -9.48 4.48 13.81
N ARG A 105 -9.52 3.47 14.69
CA ARG A 105 -8.40 2.55 14.89
C ARG A 105 -8.08 1.72 13.64
N VAL A 106 -9.11 1.15 13.01
CA VAL A 106 -8.93 0.34 11.80
C VAL A 106 -8.35 1.18 10.67
N HIS A 107 -8.90 2.38 10.43
CA HIS A 107 -8.36 3.30 9.44
C HIS A 107 -6.88 3.63 9.70
N PHE A 108 -6.55 4.00 10.95
CA PHE A 108 -5.18 4.30 11.33
C PHE A 108 -4.23 3.12 11.09
N MET A 109 -4.63 1.89 11.46
CA MET A 109 -3.80 0.69 11.27
C MET A 109 -3.63 0.32 9.80
N LEU A 110 -4.64 0.51 8.97
CA LEU A 110 -4.57 0.13 7.55
C LEU A 110 -3.78 1.13 6.71
N HIS A 111 -3.93 2.44 6.99
CA HIS A 111 -3.36 3.47 6.13
C HIS A 111 -3.07 4.81 6.83
N GLY A 112 -3.84 5.18 7.85
CA GLY A 112 -3.66 6.44 8.56
C GLY A 112 -2.26 6.62 9.14
N VAL A 113 -1.66 5.55 9.68
CA VAL A 113 -0.27 5.57 10.15
C VAL A 113 0.72 6.01 9.08
N HIS A 114 0.51 5.61 7.84
CA HIS A 114 1.35 5.99 6.71
C HIS A 114 1.15 7.47 6.34
N HIS A 115 -0.08 7.99 6.42
CA HIS A 115 -0.35 9.43 6.20
C HIS A 115 0.26 10.30 7.30
N ASP A 116 0.20 9.87 8.55
CA ASP A 116 0.75 10.61 9.71
C ASP A 116 2.28 10.52 9.77
N PHE A 117 2.87 9.37 9.36
CA PHE A 117 4.31 9.09 9.40
C PHE A 117 4.85 8.64 8.04
N PRO A 118 4.75 9.46 6.97
CA PRO A 118 5.09 9.06 5.60
C PRO A 118 6.58 8.76 5.38
N ASN A 119 7.43 9.13 6.33
CA ASN A 119 8.87 8.88 6.30
C ASN A 119 9.28 7.63 7.10
N ASP A 120 8.34 6.92 7.74
CA ASP A 120 8.64 5.66 8.44
C ASP A 120 8.74 4.51 7.44
N LYS A 121 9.98 4.20 7.04
CA LYS A 121 10.30 3.19 6.01
C LYS A 121 9.83 1.77 6.36
N ASP A 122 9.66 1.47 7.65
CA ASP A 122 9.31 0.12 8.11
C ASP A 122 7.79 -0.07 8.24
N ARG A 123 6.99 0.98 7.91
CA ARG A 123 5.52 0.97 7.96
C ARG A 123 4.86 1.40 6.65
N LEU A 124 5.64 1.43 5.57
CA LEU A 124 5.14 1.90 4.28
C LEU A 124 4.61 0.75 3.42
N VAL A 125 5.39 -0.33 3.28
CA VAL A 125 4.97 -1.51 2.53
C VAL A 125 3.99 -2.36 3.35
N MET A 126 3.09 -3.06 2.65
CA MET A 126 2.05 -3.84 3.31
C MET A 126 2.64 -5.03 4.10
N PRO A 127 2.39 -5.15 5.41
CA PRO A 127 2.86 -6.27 6.21
C PRO A 127 2.32 -7.62 5.68
N LEU A 128 3.12 -8.69 5.82
CA LEU A 128 2.70 -10.04 5.42
C LEU A 128 1.42 -10.50 6.13
N LEU A 129 1.19 -10.02 7.36
CA LEU A 129 -0.04 -10.28 8.10
C LEU A 129 -1.29 -9.76 7.38
N THR A 130 -1.14 -8.76 6.52
CA THR A 130 -2.22 -8.18 5.70
C THR A 130 -2.16 -8.71 4.27
N SER A 131 -0.97 -8.73 3.64
CA SER A 131 -0.84 -9.10 2.23
C SER A 131 -1.12 -10.58 1.96
N VAL A 132 -0.76 -11.49 2.89
CA VAL A 132 -1.01 -12.93 2.72
C VAL A 132 -2.51 -13.28 2.75
N PRO A 133 -3.35 -12.80 3.68
CA PRO A 133 -4.80 -12.97 3.60
C PRO A 133 -5.41 -12.49 2.28
N PHE A 134 -5.03 -11.30 1.80
CA PHE A 134 -5.48 -10.82 0.48
C PHE A 134 -5.03 -11.74 -0.65
N ALA A 135 -3.78 -12.18 -0.64
CA ALA A 135 -3.26 -13.13 -1.63
C ALA A 135 -4.07 -14.44 -1.64
N VAL A 136 -4.40 -15.00 -0.46
CA VAL A 136 -5.23 -16.21 -0.34
C VAL A 136 -6.65 -15.98 -0.88
N ILE A 137 -7.26 -14.84 -0.59
CA ILE A 137 -8.60 -14.50 -1.10
C ILE A 137 -8.58 -14.44 -2.63
N PHE A 138 -7.66 -13.70 -3.24
CA PHE A 138 -7.59 -13.57 -4.70
C PHE A 138 -7.16 -14.87 -5.38
N TRP A 139 -6.23 -15.62 -4.80
CA TRP A 139 -5.88 -16.95 -5.27
C TRP A 139 -7.10 -17.88 -5.29
N THR A 140 -7.86 -17.93 -4.19
CA THR A 140 -9.06 -18.75 -4.09
C THR A 140 -10.11 -18.31 -5.10
N LEU A 141 -10.35 -17.00 -5.26
CA LEU A 141 -11.28 -16.46 -6.24
C LEU A 141 -10.90 -16.89 -7.65
N PHE A 142 -9.64 -16.69 -8.07
CA PHE A 142 -9.20 -17.09 -9.41
C PHE A 142 -9.26 -18.61 -9.61
N ARG A 143 -8.88 -19.38 -8.60
CA ARG A 143 -8.92 -20.84 -8.67
C ARG A 143 -10.34 -21.36 -8.83
N VAL A 144 -11.30 -20.80 -8.10
CA VAL A 144 -12.71 -21.24 -8.16
C VAL A 144 -13.37 -20.82 -9.47
N THR A 145 -13.05 -19.64 -9.98
CA THR A 145 -13.70 -19.08 -11.19
C THR A 145 -13.05 -19.57 -12.49
N LEU A 146 -11.73 -19.74 -12.53
CA LEU A 146 -10.97 -20.04 -13.75
C LEU A 146 -10.36 -21.44 -13.78
N GLY A 147 -10.37 -22.15 -12.64
CA GLY A 147 -9.61 -23.39 -12.48
C GLY A 147 -8.10 -23.12 -12.31
N THR A 148 -7.38 -24.11 -11.76
CA THR A 148 -5.96 -23.94 -11.36
C THR A 148 -5.07 -23.55 -12.54
N THR A 149 -5.30 -24.14 -13.70
CA THR A 149 -4.47 -23.91 -14.91
C THR A 149 -4.41 -22.45 -15.36
N LEU A 150 -5.57 -21.75 -15.40
CA LEU A 150 -5.63 -20.35 -15.81
C LEU A 150 -5.38 -19.38 -14.65
N ALA A 151 -5.69 -19.82 -13.42
CA ALA A 151 -5.51 -19.01 -12.21
C ALA A 151 -4.03 -18.73 -11.91
N GLU A 152 -3.12 -19.67 -12.17
CA GLU A 152 -1.70 -19.52 -11.84
C GLU A 152 -1.04 -18.33 -12.56
N PRO A 153 -1.07 -18.21 -13.90
CA PRO A 153 -0.45 -17.07 -14.56
C PRO A 153 -1.19 -15.75 -14.26
N MET A 154 -2.51 -15.79 -14.07
CA MET A 154 -3.28 -14.60 -13.70
C MET A 154 -2.92 -14.10 -12.29
N PHE A 155 -2.81 -15.00 -11.32
CA PHE A 155 -2.41 -14.64 -9.97
C PHE A 155 -0.93 -14.18 -9.92
N ALA A 156 -0.04 -14.79 -10.71
CA ALA A 156 1.34 -14.34 -10.85
C ALA A 156 1.41 -12.89 -11.34
N GLY A 157 0.58 -12.53 -12.34
CA GLY A 157 0.47 -11.15 -12.81
C GLY A 157 -0.06 -10.19 -11.74
N MET A 158 -1.09 -10.61 -10.99
CA MET A 158 -1.64 -9.82 -9.89
C MET A 158 -0.61 -9.61 -8.77
N ALA A 159 0.13 -10.64 -8.40
CA ALA A 159 1.20 -10.54 -7.40
C ALA A 159 2.34 -9.62 -7.86
N LEU A 160 2.71 -9.66 -9.16
CA LEU A 160 3.66 -8.68 -9.70
C LEU A 160 3.10 -7.25 -9.64
N GLY A 161 1.83 -7.03 -9.98
CA GLY A 161 1.19 -5.74 -9.84
C GLY A 161 1.28 -5.20 -8.42
N TYR A 162 1.01 -6.04 -7.42
CA TYR A 162 1.19 -5.72 -6.00
C TYR A 162 2.63 -5.31 -5.67
N LEU A 163 3.63 -6.06 -6.15
CA LEU A 163 5.04 -5.70 -5.95
C LEU A 163 5.41 -4.37 -6.62
N CYS A 164 4.85 -4.09 -7.79
CA CYS A 164 5.04 -2.80 -8.46
C CYS A 164 4.42 -1.65 -7.65
N TYR A 165 3.25 -1.87 -7.04
CA TYR A 165 2.62 -0.93 -6.13
C TYR A 165 3.51 -0.64 -4.91
N ASP A 166 3.89 -1.66 -4.13
CA ASP A 166 4.72 -1.49 -2.93
C ASP A 166 6.08 -0.84 -3.29
N GLY A 167 6.71 -1.26 -4.39
CA GLY A 167 7.98 -0.71 -4.85
C GLY A 167 7.87 0.75 -5.29
N THR A 168 6.82 1.11 -6.04
CA THR A 168 6.57 2.49 -6.47
C THR A 168 6.25 3.37 -5.26
N HIS A 169 5.39 2.90 -4.37
CA HIS A 169 5.01 3.60 -3.15
C HIS A 169 6.25 3.91 -2.29
N TYR A 170 7.08 2.91 -2.03
CA TYR A 170 8.35 3.12 -1.33
C TYR A 170 9.27 4.10 -2.06
N ALA A 171 9.39 3.98 -3.38
CA ALA A 171 10.28 4.81 -4.18
C ALA A 171 9.86 6.28 -4.21
N VAL A 172 8.56 6.59 -4.29
CA VAL A 172 8.06 7.97 -4.31
C VAL A 172 8.24 8.68 -2.97
N HIS A 173 8.23 7.94 -1.86
CA HIS A 173 8.54 8.52 -0.54
C HIS A 173 10.04 8.69 -0.31
N HIS A 174 10.83 7.67 -0.54
CA HIS A 174 12.20 7.59 -0.03
C HIS A 174 13.29 7.94 -1.04
N PHE A 175 13.00 7.90 -2.36
CA PHE A 175 14.01 8.18 -3.38
C PHE A 175 13.75 9.47 -4.16
N LYS A 176 14.85 10.10 -4.59
CA LYS A 176 14.78 11.19 -5.56
C LYS A 176 14.39 10.63 -6.94
N GLN A 177 13.29 11.10 -7.49
CA GLN A 177 12.81 10.67 -8.79
C GLN A 177 13.46 11.53 -9.90
N THR A 178 14.15 10.86 -10.83
CA THR A 178 14.87 11.53 -11.94
C THR A 178 14.14 11.39 -13.29
N SER A 179 13.41 10.28 -13.52
CA SER A 179 12.62 10.06 -14.73
C SER A 179 11.37 10.94 -14.78
N ARG A 180 10.83 11.18 -15.96
CA ARG A 180 9.56 11.93 -16.13
C ARG A 180 8.40 11.23 -15.44
N ILE A 181 8.30 9.90 -15.62
CA ILE A 181 7.24 9.06 -15.02
C ILE A 181 7.38 9.08 -13.50
N GLY A 182 8.57 8.82 -12.96
CA GLY A 182 8.79 8.81 -11.52
C GLY A 182 8.46 10.16 -10.85
N ARG A 183 8.84 11.29 -11.49
CA ARG A 183 8.47 12.62 -10.99
C ARG A 183 6.97 12.87 -11.03
N PHE A 184 6.30 12.40 -12.06
CA PHE A 184 4.84 12.50 -12.17
C PHE A 184 4.16 11.68 -11.06
N LEU A 185 4.52 10.40 -10.89
CA LEU A 185 3.95 9.52 -9.84
C LEU A 185 4.23 10.07 -8.45
N LYS A 186 5.46 10.55 -8.20
CA LYS A 186 5.78 11.20 -6.93
C LYS A 186 4.91 12.43 -6.68
N ARG A 187 4.75 13.32 -7.66
CA ARG A 187 3.89 14.50 -7.51
C ARG A 187 2.43 14.11 -7.29
N HIS A 188 1.93 13.13 -8.03
CA HIS A 188 0.57 12.61 -7.92
C HIS A 188 0.31 12.14 -6.49
N HIS A 189 1.18 11.27 -5.97
CA HIS A 189 1.06 10.71 -4.63
C HIS A 189 1.29 11.75 -3.51
N MET A 190 2.23 12.69 -3.67
CA MET A 190 2.42 13.77 -2.70
C MET A 190 1.24 14.75 -2.66
N LEU A 191 0.54 14.97 -3.77
CA LEU A 191 -0.70 15.75 -3.78
C LEU A 191 -1.81 15.04 -2.99
N HIS A 192 -1.91 13.72 -3.12
CA HIS A 192 -2.80 12.90 -2.30
C HIS A 192 -2.50 13.05 -0.80
N HIS A 193 -1.24 12.92 -0.39
CA HIS A 193 -0.82 13.05 1.01
C HIS A 193 -1.03 14.44 1.62
N HIS A 194 -0.85 15.51 0.84
CA HIS A 194 -0.71 16.85 1.42
C HIS A 194 -1.74 17.87 0.92
N ALA A 195 -2.48 17.57 -0.14
CA ALA A 195 -3.37 18.54 -0.77
C ALA A 195 -4.80 18.06 -1.01
N ASP A 196 -5.00 16.80 -1.36
CA ASP A 196 -6.30 16.27 -1.76
C ASP A 196 -6.43 14.79 -1.37
N HIS A 197 -6.81 14.54 -0.13
CA HIS A 197 -7.01 13.16 0.38
C HIS A 197 -8.17 12.41 -0.30
N ASP A 198 -9.05 13.12 -1.03
CA ASP A 198 -10.18 12.57 -1.77
C ASP A 198 -9.86 12.31 -3.26
N GLY A 199 -8.59 12.37 -3.63
CA GLY A 199 -8.12 12.10 -4.98
C GLY A 199 -6.70 11.55 -5.01
N GLY A 200 -6.30 10.93 -6.15
CA GLY A 200 -4.95 10.38 -6.30
C GLY A 200 -4.76 9.01 -5.66
N PHE A 201 -5.75 8.13 -5.81
CA PHE A 201 -5.73 6.80 -5.20
C PHE A 201 -4.84 5.79 -5.92
N GLY A 202 -4.53 6.01 -7.21
CA GLY A 202 -3.60 5.18 -7.97
C GLY A 202 -2.15 5.55 -7.69
N VAL A 203 -1.41 4.71 -6.98
CA VAL A 203 0.01 4.93 -6.63
C VAL A 203 0.93 4.48 -7.76
N SER A 204 0.71 3.27 -8.29
CA SER A 204 1.51 2.71 -9.38
C SER A 204 1.10 3.25 -10.75
N SER A 205 -0.14 3.71 -10.90
CA SER A 205 -0.69 4.24 -12.15
C SER A 205 -1.87 5.17 -11.88
N PRO A 206 -1.98 6.34 -12.55
CA PRO A 206 -3.13 7.24 -12.45
C PRO A 206 -4.33 6.79 -13.27
N LEU A 207 -4.28 5.61 -13.90
CA LEU A 207 -5.29 5.15 -14.86
C LEU A 207 -6.72 5.27 -14.32
N TRP A 208 -6.94 4.75 -13.13
CA TRP A 208 -8.30 4.73 -12.54
C TRP A 208 -8.69 6.09 -11.97
N ASP A 209 -7.72 6.92 -11.54
CA ASP A 209 -8.01 8.32 -11.19
C ASP A 209 -8.48 9.13 -12.39
N ILE A 210 -7.95 8.84 -13.58
CA ILE A 210 -8.42 9.45 -14.83
C ILE A 210 -9.83 8.95 -15.17
N VAL A 211 -10.05 7.63 -15.14
CA VAL A 211 -11.34 7.00 -15.48
C VAL A 211 -12.44 7.47 -14.54
N PHE A 212 -12.18 7.50 -13.23
CA PHE A 212 -13.17 7.88 -12.21
C PHE A 212 -13.12 9.36 -11.83
N ARG A 213 -12.32 10.18 -12.54
CA ARG A 213 -12.20 11.63 -12.33
C ARG A 213 -11.79 12.02 -10.90
N THR A 214 -10.89 11.23 -10.33
CA THR A 214 -10.33 11.43 -8.98
C THR A 214 -8.87 11.90 -9.02
N MET A 215 -8.45 12.57 -10.10
CA MET A 215 -7.10 13.16 -10.16
C MET A 215 -6.93 14.21 -9.05
N PRO A 216 -5.82 14.16 -8.27
CA PRO A 216 -5.62 15.07 -7.15
C PRO A 216 -5.39 16.50 -7.63
N SER A 217 -5.94 17.48 -6.90
CA SER A 217 -5.93 18.90 -7.30
C SER A 217 -5.46 19.82 -6.17
N ILE A 218 -4.54 20.73 -6.48
CA ILE A 218 -4.09 21.80 -5.56
C ILE A 218 -5.23 22.78 -5.24
N LYS A 219 -6.21 22.95 -6.12
CA LYS A 219 -7.34 23.88 -5.90
C LYS A 219 -8.20 23.49 -4.71
N LYS A 220 -8.32 22.19 -4.39
CA LYS A 220 -9.03 21.73 -3.22
C LYS A 220 -8.34 22.14 -1.92
N LEU A 221 -7.01 22.14 -1.87
CA LEU A 221 -6.23 22.60 -0.72
C LEU A 221 -6.54 24.08 -0.39
N ALA A 222 -6.54 24.94 -1.39
CA ALA A 222 -6.87 26.35 -1.21
C ALA A 222 -8.30 26.58 -0.70
N ALA A 223 -9.25 25.78 -1.19
CA ALA A 223 -10.65 25.82 -0.73
C ALA A 223 -10.81 25.32 0.72
N THR A 224 -10.06 24.31 1.12
CA THR A 224 -10.09 23.76 2.50
C THR A 224 -9.42 24.71 3.49
N GLN A 225 -8.35 25.40 3.10
CA GLN A 225 -7.66 26.40 3.93
C GLN A 225 -8.45 27.74 4.04
N ALA A 226 -9.30 28.03 3.06
CA ALA A 226 -10.15 29.22 3.06
C ALA A 226 -11.42 29.07 3.93
N LYS A 227 -11.78 27.84 4.39
CA LYS A 227 -12.87 27.67 5.35
C LYS A 227 -12.39 28.11 6.74
N PRO A 228 -13.07 29.08 7.40
CA PRO A 228 -12.77 29.45 8.79
C PRO A 228 -12.85 28.19 9.66
N ARG A 229 -11.82 27.97 10.51
CA ARG A 229 -11.96 27.00 11.61
C ARG A 229 -13.20 27.43 12.41
N GLN A 230 -14.25 26.64 12.35
CA GLN A 230 -15.35 26.80 13.31
C GLN A 230 -14.72 26.58 14.68
N ALA A 231 -14.71 27.64 15.49
CA ALA A 231 -14.32 27.55 16.88
C ALA A 231 -15.42 26.73 17.59
N ASP A 232 -15.04 25.56 18.09
CA ASP A 232 -15.80 24.81 19.10
C ASP A 232 -15.52 25.38 20.47
#